data_33513e72fc9153d523440b3853eb34f7
#
_entry.id   33513e72fc9153d523440b3853eb34f7
#
_cell.length_a   1.000
_cell.length_b   1.000
_cell.length_c   1.000
_cell.angle_alpha   90.00
_cell.angle_beta   90.00
_cell.angle_gamma   90.00
#
_symmetry.space_group_name_H-M   'P 1'
#
loop_
_entity.id
_entity.type
_entity.pdbx_description
1 polymer ?
#
loop_
_entity_poly.entity_id
_entity_poly.type
_entity_poly.pdbx_seq_one_letter_code
_entity_poly.pdbx_strand_id
1 'polypeptide(L)'
;MGGGPRGMMPGEKAKDFKGTMGKLISYLGKYLPAIIAVMLFAIASTVFSIIGPKILGNATTELFNGIIAQLTGTGGIDFEAVARILLFLGIIYLVSAVLSYIQGFIMTKVSTQISYGMRRDISQKINRMPLAYFDRVPNGEVLSRITNDVDTVTQTLNQSMTQIVTSVTQFIGVLVMMLTISPLMTLVALCILPLSLTIVSNVVKRSQPFFQKQQAYLGHANGHVEEMYGGHLVVTAFNGEEKSIKTFNEINDNLYNSAWKSQFLSGMMMPLMNFVGNLGYVGICILGGFLSLNGTITVGDIQAFIQYVRSFTQPIQQIANISNVLQQTAAAAERVFEFLDETEETPDPEQPLSPDLIQGEVAFAHVHFGYTPEKTIINDFSAIIQPGQKVAIVGPTGAGKTTMVKLLMRFYDVSEGAILLDGYDVRQFARNDLRDMFGMVLQDTWLYNGTILENIRYGRLAASDEDVLAAAKAAQVDHFVRTLPQGYDTVLNEEASNISQGQKQLLTIARTIVSEPKILIFDEATSSVDTRTEIAIQKAMDHLMAGRTSFIIAHRLSTIRDADLILVMKDGDIVETGKHEELLAKGGFYAELYQSQFADVNDEAV
;
A
#
# COMPACT_ATOMS: atom_id res chain seq x y z
N MET A 1 -6.13 -10.41 15.38
CA MET A 1 -6.07 -11.24 14.16
C MET A 1 -5.38 -10.40 13.09
N GLY A 2 -4.06 -10.52 13.00
CA GLY A 2 -3.23 -9.78 12.06
C GLY A 2 -3.30 -10.44 10.69
N GLY A 3 -3.96 -9.82 9.73
CA GLY A 3 -3.80 -10.15 8.33
C GLY A 3 -2.42 -9.67 7.90
N GLY A 4 -1.46 -10.59 7.71
CA GLY A 4 -0.18 -10.29 7.09
C GLY A 4 -0.37 -9.64 5.73
N PRO A 5 0.63 -8.88 5.22
CA PRO A 5 0.52 -8.22 3.94
C PRO A 5 0.22 -9.28 2.87
N ARG A 6 -0.97 -9.22 2.27
CA ARG A 6 -1.28 -9.96 1.05
C ARG A 6 -0.32 -9.49 -0.03
N GLY A 7 0.86 -10.13 -0.07
CA GLY A 7 1.77 -10.03 -1.20
C GLY A 7 0.96 -10.35 -2.46
N MET A 8 1.18 -9.57 -3.53
CA MET A 8 0.52 -9.74 -4.82
C MET A 8 0.29 -11.22 -5.12
N MET A 9 -0.97 -11.68 -5.02
CA MET A 9 -1.33 -12.98 -5.58
C MET A 9 -1.21 -12.87 -7.10
N PRO A 10 -0.43 -13.72 -7.77
CA PRO A 10 -0.39 -13.73 -9.23
C PRO A 10 -1.79 -14.12 -9.70
N GLY A 11 -2.59 -13.17 -10.19
CA GLY A 11 -3.89 -13.46 -10.76
C GLY A 11 -5.04 -12.54 -10.39
N GLU A 12 -4.85 -11.51 -9.55
CA GLU A 12 -5.91 -10.50 -9.36
C GLU A 12 -6.16 -9.77 -10.68
N LYS A 13 -7.37 -9.96 -11.21
CA LYS A 13 -7.85 -9.26 -12.41
C LYS A 13 -8.67 -8.06 -11.96
N ALA A 14 -8.51 -6.92 -12.65
CA ALA A 14 -9.37 -5.77 -12.44
C ALA A 14 -10.83 -6.16 -12.65
N LYS A 15 -11.71 -5.69 -11.77
CA LYS A 15 -13.17 -5.89 -11.87
C LYS A 15 -13.74 -5.14 -13.08
N ASP A 16 -13.30 -3.87 -13.25
CA ASP A 16 -13.61 -3.02 -14.40
C ASP A 16 -12.33 -2.58 -15.13
N PHE A 17 -11.78 -3.47 -15.95
CA PHE A 17 -10.58 -3.19 -16.74
C PHE A 17 -10.75 -1.95 -17.63
N LYS A 18 -11.90 -1.82 -18.32
CA LYS A 18 -12.10 -0.76 -19.32
C LYS A 18 -12.27 0.61 -18.66
N GLY A 19 -13.06 0.70 -17.60
CA GLY A 19 -13.25 1.93 -16.85
C GLY A 19 -11.95 2.40 -16.18
N THR A 20 -11.23 1.47 -15.55
CA THR A 20 -9.95 1.77 -14.88
C THR A 20 -8.88 2.24 -15.86
N MET A 21 -8.74 1.57 -17.00
CA MET A 21 -7.80 2.02 -18.05
C MET A 21 -8.18 3.39 -18.61
N GLY A 22 -9.49 3.68 -18.74
CA GLY A 22 -9.98 5.02 -19.11
C GLY A 22 -9.57 6.10 -18.11
N LYS A 23 -9.74 5.85 -16.81
CA LYS A 23 -9.29 6.76 -15.73
C LYS A 23 -7.77 6.94 -15.75
N LEU A 24 -7.01 5.85 -15.93
CA LEU A 24 -5.55 5.92 -16.02
C LEU A 24 -5.10 6.77 -17.21
N ILE A 25 -5.69 6.58 -18.39
CA ILE A 25 -5.39 7.39 -19.58
C ILE A 25 -5.76 8.85 -19.35
N SER A 26 -6.88 9.15 -18.69
CA SER A 26 -7.26 10.51 -18.32
C SER A 26 -6.24 11.15 -17.36
N TYR A 27 -5.77 10.40 -16.36
CA TYR A 27 -4.72 10.84 -15.43
C TYR A 27 -3.40 11.14 -16.14
N LEU A 28 -3.09 10.34 -17.18
CA LEU A 28 -1.91 10.53 -18.04
C LEU A 28 -2.05 11.70 -19.03
N GLY A 29 -3.23 12.30 -19.16
CA GLY A 29 -3.56 13.29 -20.20
C GLY A 29 -2.55 14.43 -20.30
N LYS A 30 -2.10 14.98 -19.17
CA LYS A 30 -1.10 16.07 -19.16
C LYS A 30 0.30 15.65 -19.62
N TYR A 31 0.61 14.35 -19.61
CA TYR A 31 1.89 13.79 -20.08
C TYR A 31 1.81 13.25 -21.52
N LEU A 32 0.62 13.32 -22.15
CA LEU A 32 0.36 12.75 -23.45
C LEU A 32 1.34 13.22 -24.56
N PRO A 33 1.74 14.50 -24.65
CA PRO A 33 2.73 14.93 -25.65
C PRO A 33 4.08 14.25 -25.49
N ALA A 34 4.54 14.08 -24.24
CA ALA A 34 5.81 13.38 -23.96
C ALA A 34 5.70 11.88 -24.28
N ILE A 35 4.58 11.24 -23.97
CA ILE A 35 4.31 9.83 -24.28
C ILE A 35 4.28 9.62 -25.80
N ILE A 36 3.64 10.51 -26.55
CA ILE A 36 3.64 10.46 -28.04
C ILE A 36 5.06 10.59 -28.57
N ALA A 37 5.87 11.52 -28.05
CA ALA A 37 7.27 11.65 -28.45
C ALA A 37 8.08 10.37 -28.18
N VAL A 38 7.88 9.75 -27.01
CA VAL A 38 8.48 8.44 -26.66
C VAL A 38 8.10 7.36 -27.66
N MET A 39 6.81 7.28 -28.03
CA MET A 39 6.34 6.30 -29.03
C MET A 39 6.99 6.52 -30.40
N LEU A 40 7.09 7.78 -30.85
CA LEU A 40 7.74 8.11 -32.13
C LEU A 40 9.23 7.75 -32.12
N PHE A 41 9.96 8.07 -31.06
CA PHE A 41 11.36 7.68 -30.92
C PHE A 41 11.54 6.16 -30.85
N ALA A 42 10.63 5.45 -30.18
CA ALA A 42 10.62 3.99 -30.12
C ALA A 42 10.44 3.37 -31.50
N ILE A 43 9.47 3.85 -32.27
CA ILE A 43 9.22 3.40 -33.64
C ILE A 43 10.45 3.68 -34.53
N ALA A 44 10.97 4.90 -34.51
CA ALA A 44 12.12 5.28 -35.31
C ALA A 44 13.37 4.43 -34.99
N SER A 45 13.71 4.32 -33.68
CA SER A 45 14.83 3.48 -33.25
C SER A 45 14.69 2.03 -33.70
N THR A 46 13.47 1.45 -33.57
CA THR A 46 13.19 0.07 -33.96
C THR A 46 13.30 -0.10 -35.48
N VAL A 47 12.80 0.84 -36.28
CA VAL A 47 12.92 0.80 -37.75
C VAL A 47 14.39 0.81 -38.18
N PHE A 48 15.22 1.70 -37.58
CA PHE A 48 16.65 1.69 -37.87
C PHE A 48 17.32 0.36 -37.50
N SER A 49 16.94 -0.25 -36.40
CA SER A 49 17.45 -1.55 -35.96
C SER A 49 17.05 -2.69 -36.95
N ILE A 50 15.81 -2.64 -37.48
CA ILE A 50 15.29 -3.65 -38.41
C ILE A 50 16.02 -3.61 -39.77
N ILE A 51 16.47 -2.46 -40.23
CA ILE A 51 17.18 -2.32 -41.52
C ILE A 51 18.60 -2.91 -41.43
N GLY A 52 19.20 -2.97 -40.25
CA GLY A 52 20.57 -3.41 -40.02
C GLY A 52 20.93 -4.76 -40.64
N PRO A 53 20.16 -5.85 -40.43
CA PRO A 53 20.45 -7.16 -41.03
C PRO A 53 20.55 -7.16 -42.58
N LYS A 54 19.71 -6.35 -43.23
CA LYS A 54 19.75 -6.24 -44.71
C LYS A 54 21.03 -5.55 -45.19
N ILE A 55 21.45 -4.48 -44.51
CA ILE A 55 22.70 -3.77 -44.81
C ILE A 55 23.92 -4.68 -44.57
N LEU A 56 23.91 -5.41 -43.44
CA LEU A 56 24.98 -6.40 -43.17
C LEU A 56 25.00 -7.50 -44.23
N GLY A 57 23.83 -7.95 -44.69
CA GLY A 57 23.70 -8.88 -45.80
C GLY A 57 24.33 -8.37 -47.11
N ASN A 58 24.18 -7.06 -47.40
CA ASN A 58 24.84 -6.47 -48.57
C ASN A 58 26.36 -6.53 -48.45
N ALA A 59 26.94 -6.24 -47.27
CA ALA A 59 28.37 -6.40 -47.03
C ALA A 59 28.84 -7.85 -47.23
N THR A 60 28.04 -8.83 -46.81
CA THR A 60 28.33 -10.25 -46.98
C THR A 60 28.29 -10.64 -48.48
N THR A 61 27.35 -10.08 -49.25
CA THR A 61 27.25 -10.29 -50.69
C THR A 61 28.46 -9.74 -51.42
N GLU A 62 28.93 -8.53 -51.09
CA GLU A 62 30.15 -7.93 -51.66
C GLU A 62 31.40 -8.77 -51.37
N LEU A 63 31.56 -9.24 -50.13
CA LEU A 63 32.63 -10.17 -49.78
C LEU A 63 32.58 -11.46 -50.61
N PHE A 64 31.40 -12.07 -50.74
CA PHE A 64 31.21 -13.31 -51.48
C PHE A 64 31.50 -13.12 -52.98
N ASN A 65 31.02 -12.04 -53.56
CA ASN A 65 31.27 -11.70 -54.97
C ASN A 65 32.77 -11.45 -55.21
N GLY A 66 33.45 -10.76 -54.29
CA GLY A 66 34.90 -10.53 -54.36
C GLY A 66 35.72 -11.82 -54.28
N ILE A 67 35.30 -12.78 -53.43
CA ILE A 67 35.94 -14.11 -53.36
C ILE A 67 35.77 -14.87 -54.69
N ILE A 68 34.56 -14.85 -55.27
CA ILE A 68 34.33 -15.49 -56.58
C ILE A 68 35.18 -14.84 -57.67
N ALA A 69 35.22 -13.48 -57.69
CA ALA A 69 36.05 -12.75 -58.66
C ALA A 69 37.54 -13.09 -58.55
N GLN A 70 38.04 -13.30 -57.33
CA GLN A 70 39.42 -13.73 -57.07
C GLN A 70 39.68 -15.17 -57.56
N LEU A 71 38.72 -16.08 -57.30
CA LEU A 71 38.84 -17.48 -57.76
C LEU A 71 38.76 -17.64 -59.29
N THR A 72 37.96 -16.77 -59.94
CA THR A 72 37.80 -16.76 -61.41
C THR A 72 38.84 -15.90 -62.11
N GLY A 73 39.75 -15.24 -61.42
CA GLY A 73 40.78 -14.39 -61.98
C GLY A 73 40.29 -13.06 -62.59
N THR A 74 39.02 -12.67 -62.26
CA THR A 74 38.37 -11.47 -62.79
C THR A 74 38.48 -10.24 -61.94
N GLY A 75 39.03 -10.38 -60.74
CA GLY A 75 39.19 -9.26 -59.77
C GLY A 75 39.55 -9.72 -58.35
N GLY A 76 39.26 -8.92 -57.36
CA GLY A 76 39.49 -9.22 -55.93
C GLY A 76 38.38 -8.64 -55.03
N ILE A 77 38.53 -8.75 -53.72
CA ILE A 77 37.58 -8.22 -52.74
C ILE A 77 37.73 -6.69 -52.70
N ASP A 78 36.63 -5.96 -52.88
CA ASP A 78 36.58 -4.52 -52.68
C ASP A 78 36.37 -4.19 -51.18
N PHE A 79 37.50 -4.11 -50.45
CA PHE A 79 37.44 -3.77 -49.02
C PHE A 79 36.95 -2.35 -48.78
N GLU A 80 37.09 -1.43 -49.75
CA GLU A 80 36.58 -0.05 -49.59
C GLU A 80 35.05 0.01 -49.65
N ALA A 81 34.43 -0.75 -50.55
CA ALA A 81 32.98 -0.90 -50.62
C ALA A 81 32.43 -1.53 -49.33
N VAL A 82 33.06 -2.61 -48.86
CA VAL A 82 32.68 -3.27 -47.61
C VAL A 82 32.83 -2.31 -46.43
N ALA A 83 33.92 -1.55 -46.34
CA ALA A 83 34.14 -0.58 -45.27
C ALA A 83 33.07 0.54 -45.27
N ARG A 84 32.68 1.05 -46.43
CA ARG A 84 31.60 2.04 -46.57
C ARG A 84 30.26 1.49 -46.07
N ILE A 85 29.90 0.26 -46.41
CA ILE A 85 28.66 -0.38 -45.96
C ILE A 85 28.66 -0.56 -44.43
N LEU A 86 29.79 -1.03 -43.87
CA LEU A 86 29.91 -1.23 -42.40
C LEU A 86 29.90 0.10 -41.64
N LEU A 87 30.54 1.14 -42.20
CA LEU A 87 30.49 2.48 -41.59
C LEU A 87 29.06 3.04 -41.61
N PHE A 88 28.33 2.89 -42.71
CA PHE A 88 26.92 3.29 -42.78
C PHE A 88 26.05 2.51 -41.80
N LEU A 89 26.27 1.22 -41.63
CA LEU A 89 25.61 0.38 -40.64
C LEU A 89 25.89 0.88 -39.21
N GLY A 90 27.17 1.21 -38.95
CA GLY A 90 27.58 1.79 -37.64
C GLY A 90 26.86 3.08 -37.34
N ILE A 91 26.70 3.97 -38.32
CA ILE A 91 25.96 5.25 -38.15
C ILE A 91 24.47 4.96 -37.85
N ILE A 92 23.84 4.04 -38.56
CA ILE A 92 22.43 3.65 -38.33
C ILE A 92 22.24 3.12 -36.90
N TYR A 93 23.13 2.24 -36.44
CA TYR A 93 23.06 1.73 -35.07
C TYR A 93 23.32 2.81 -34.02
N LEU A 94 24.21 3.74 -34.28
CA LEU A 94 24.45 4.89 -33.40
C LEU A 94 23.20 5.77 -33.29
N VAL A 95 22.57 6.08 -34.43
CA VAL A 95 21.32 6.85 -34.45
C VAL A 95 20.21 6.11 -33.66
N SER A 96 20.06 4.80 -33.92
CA SER A 96 19.10 3.97 -33.18
C SER A 96 19.35 4.00 -31.66
N ALA A 97 20.63 3.88 -31.24
CA ALA A 97 21.00 3.91 -29.84
C ALA A 97 20.70 5.29 -29.20
N VAL A 98 21.00 6.38 -29.88
CA VAL A 98 20.69 7.74 -29.40
C VAL A 98 19.18 7.96 -29.25
N LEU A 99 18.38 7.55 -30.23
CA LEU A 99 16.92 7.63 -30.16
C LEU A 99 16.35 6.80 -29.01
N SER A 100 16.86 5.59 -28.83
CA SER A 100 16.47 4.72 -27.71
C SER A 100 16.86 5.31 -26.35
N TYR A 101 18.03 5.94 -26.25
CA TYR A 101 18.45 6.64 -25.03
C TYR A 101 17.52 7.82 -24.70
N ILE A 102 17.22 8.67 -25.68
CA ILE A 102 16.32 9.82 -25.51
C ILE A 102 14.92 9.33 -25.07
N GLN A 103 14.40 8.30 -25.73
CA GLN A 103 13.14 7.66 -25.40
C GLN A 103 13.12 7.18 -23.95
N GLY A 104 14.15 6.43 -23.51
CA GLY A 104 14.26 5.91 -22.16
C GLY A 104 14.34 7.05 -21.12
N PHE A 105 15.12 8.09 -21.40
CA PHE A 105 15.24 9.26 -20.52
C PHE A 105 13.89 9.97 -20.32
N ILE A 106 13.17 10.25 -21.41
CA ILE A 106 11.86 10.91 -21.33
C ILE A 106 10.86 10.02 -20.58
N MET A 107 10.81 8.71 -20.90
CA MET A 107 9.85 7.80 -20.28
C MET A 107 10.10 7.64 -18.78
N THR A 108 11.37 7.53 -18.35
CA THR A 108 11.72 7.45 -16.94
C THR A 108 11.30 8.72 -16.19
N LYS A 109 11.53 9.90 -16.78
CA LYS A 109 11.10 11.17 -16.18
C LYS A 109 9.58 11.25 -16.04
N VAL A 110 8.83 10.87 -17.07
CA VAL A 110 7.36 10.87 -17.06
C VAL A 110 6.82 9.89 -16.03
N SER A 111 7.28 8.64 -16.02
CA SER A 111 6.81 7.62 -15.07
C SER A 111 7.09 8.00 -13.63
N THR A 112 8.27 8.58 -13.33
CA THR A 112 8.61 9.06 -11.98
C THR A 112 7.73 10.24 -11.56
N GLN A 113 7.39 11.16 -12.47
CA GLN A 113 6.48 12.27 -12.17
C GLN A 113 5.05 11.79 -11.89
N ILE A 114 4.59 10.74 -12.59
CA ILE A 114 3.29 10.11 -12.36
C ILE A 114 3.28 9.47 -10.96
N SER A 115 4.32 8.69 -10.63
CA SER A 115 4.48 8.09 -9.29
C SER A 115 4.43 9.13 -8.18
N TYR A 116 5.20 10.21 -8.33
CA TYR A 116 5.19 11.33 -7.39
C TYR A 116 3.80 11.95 -7.24
N GLY A 117 3.11 12.18 -8.38
CA GLY A 117 1.76 12.72 -8.38
C GLY A 117 0.77 11.83 -7.64
N MET A 118 0.73 10.52 -7.97
CA MET A 118 -0.16 9.56 -7.33
C MET A 118 0.08 9.46 -5.81
N ARG A 119 1.34 9.35 -5.39
CA ARG A 119 1.69 9.29 -3.96
C ARG A 119 1.29 10.56 -3.21
N ARG A 120 1.50 11.72 -3.83
CA ARG A 120 1.07 13.00 -3.26
C ARG A 120 -0.45 13.06 -3.11
N ASP A 121 -1.19 12.66 -4.16
CA ASP A 121 -2.64 12.72 -4.18
C ASP A 121 -3.23 11.75 -3.14
N ILE A 122 -2.66 10.53 -2.99
CA ILE A 122 -3.02 9.58 -1.93
C ILE A 122 -2.70 10.15 -0.54
N SER A 123 -1.51 10.73 -0.34
CA SER A 123 -1.11 11.30 0.95
C SER A 123 -2.02 12.47 1.38
N GLN A 124 -2.41 13.31 0.44
CA GLN A 124 -3.38 14.38 0.71
C GLN A 124 -4.78 13.83 1.01
N LYS A 125 -5.19 12.78 0.29
CA LYS A 125 -6.47 12.12 0.50
C LYS A 125 -6.58 11.49 1.89
N ILE A 126 -5.52 10.82 2.38
CA ILE A 126 -5.46 10.21 3.73
C ILE A 126 -5.88 11.23 4.80
N ASN A 127 -5.37 12.46 4.71
CA ASN A 127 -5.66 13.50 5.71
C ASN A 127 -7.09 14.06 5.63
N ARG A 128 -7.86 13.72 4.60
CA ARG A 128 -9.25 14.16 4.39
C ARG A 128 -10.26 13.03 4.50
N MET A 129 -9.77 11.82 4.76
CA MET A 129 -10.63 10.64 4.88
C MET A 129 -11.29 10.57 6.26
N PRO A 130 -12.57 10.18 6.34
CA PRO A 130 -13.25 9.97 7.60
C PRO A 130 -12.65 8.78 8.37
N LEU A 131 -12.66 8.86 9.71
CA LEU A 131 -12.19 7.76 10.57
C LEU A 131 -12.91 6.44 10.28
N ALA A 132 -14.18 6.51 9.88
CA ALA A 132 -14.98 5.35 9.45
C ALA A 132 -14.31 4.50 8.37
N TYR A 133 -13.53 5.10 7.50
CA TYR A 133 -12.77 4.37 6.49
C TYR A 133 -11.67 3.51 7.12
N PHE A 134 -10.89 4.09 8.05
CA PHE A 134 -9.77 3.41 8.71
C PHE A 134 -10.24 2.36 9.74
N ASP A 135 -11.42 2.54 10.34
CA ASP A 135 -12.02 1.51 11.20
C ASP A 135 -12.44 0.26 10.39
N ARG A 136 -12.75 0.42 9.08
CA ARG A 136 -13.17 -0.65 8.16
C ARG A 136 -12.01 -1.30 7.41
N VAL A 137 -11.00 -0.51 7.02
CA VAL A 137 -9.89 -0.93 6.14
C VAL A 137 -8.60 -1.03 6.96
N PRO A 138 -7.89 -2.18 6.95
CA PRO A 138 -6.62 -2.32 7.64
C PRO A 138 -5.56 -1.32 7.15
N ASN A 139 -4.79 -0.73 8.06
CA ASN A 139 -3.72 0.23 7.73
C ASN A 139 -2.71 -0.31 6.71
N GLY A 140 -2.39 -1.61 6.78
CA GLY A 140 -1.49 -2.26 5.83
C GLY A 140 -1.99 -2.26 4.39
N GLU A 141 -3.31 -2.27 4.18
CA GLU A 141 -3.91 -2.17 2.84
C GLU A 141 -3.72 -0.77 2.25
N VAL A 142 -3.95 0.27 3.05
CA VAL A 142 -3.72 1.67 2.63
C VAL A 142 -2.25 1.89 2.29
N LEU A 143 -1.33 1.39 3.14
CA LEU A 143 0.11 1.47 2.90
C LEU A 143 0.50 0.74 1.60
N SER A 144 -0.06 -0.44 1.33
CA SER A 144 0.18 -1.19 0.10
C SER A 144 -0.24 -0.42 -1.16
N ARG A 145 -1.32 0.37 -1.09
CA ARG A 145 -1.75 1.22 -2.21
C ARG A 145 -0.74 2.32 -2.53
N ILE A 146 -0.15 2.96 -1.51
CA ILE A 146 0.87 4.01 -1.69
C ILE A 146 2.18 3.45 -2.23
N THR A 147 2.57 2.25 -1.80
CA THR A 147 3.85 1.63 -2.14
C THR A 147 3.70 0.72 -3.36
N ASN A 148 3.13 -0.47 -3.16
CA ASN A 148 3.15 -1.54 -4.16
C ASN A 148 2.30 -1.25 -5.39
N ASP A 149 1.09 -0.68 -5.22
CA ASP A 149 0.19 -0.45 -6.35
C ASP A 149 0.68 0.70 -7.23
N VAL A 150 1.14 1.81 -6.63
CA VAL A 150 1.74 2.92 -7.38
C VAL A 150 3.01 2.48 -8.10
N ASP A 151 3.86 1.64 -7.47
CA ASP A 151 5.07 1.12 -8.11
C ASP A 151 4.74 0.18 -9.27
N THR A 152 3.72 -0.66 -9.12
CA THR A 152 3.23 -1.54 -10.21
C THR A 152 2.77 -0.73 -11.41
N VAL A 153 1.96 0.31 -11.21
CA VAL A 153 1.53 1.22 -12.29
C VAL A 153 2.73 1.90 -12.93
N THR A 154 3.64 2.44 -12.13
CA THR A 154 4.82 3.18 -12.61
C THR A 154 5.76 2.29 -13.42
N GLN A 155 6.06 1.08 -12.92
CA GLN A 155 6.94 0.13 -13.57
C GLN A 155 6.34 -0.33 -14.91
N THR A 156 5.05 -0.58 -14.95
CA THR A 156 4.36 -0.96 -16.18
C THR A 156 4.37 0.16 -17.21
N LEU A 157 4.12 1.40 -16.79
CA LEU A 157 4.21 2.54 -17.70
C LEU A 157 5.61 2.66 -18.29
N ASN A 158 6.66 2.54 -17.47
CA ASN A 158 8.05 2.68 -17.91
C ASN A 158 8.48 1.58 -18.89
N GLN A 159 8.18 0.33 -18.56
CA GLN A 159 8.68 -0.82 -19.31
C GLN A 159 7.71 -1.29 -20.39
N SER A 160 6.44 -1.48 -20.04
CA SER A 160 5.49 -2.18 -20.90
C SER A 160 4.96 -1.33 -22.03
N MET A 161 4.72 -0.03 -21.84
CA MET A 161 4.26 0.84 -22.93
C MET A 161 5.30 0.94 -24.05
N THR A 162 6.55 1.13 -23.69
CA THR A 162 7.65 1.14 -24.65
C THR A 162 7.79 -0.21 -25.35
N GLN A 163 7.73 -1.30 -24.59
CA GLN A 163 7.88 -2.65 -25.11
C GLN A 163 6.74 -3.05 -26.06
N ILE A 164 5.50 -2.61 -25.80
CA ILE A 164 4.38 -2.81 -26.73
C ILE A 164 4.69 -2.19 -28.08
N VAL A 165 5.06 -0.92 -28.10
CA VAL A 165 5.33 -0.17 -29.32
C VAL A 165 6.49 -0.77 -30.09
N THR A 166 7.60 -1.06 -29.43
CA THR A 166 8.78 -1.68 -30.06
C THR A 166 8.47 -3.07 -30.58
N SER A 167 7.75 -3.92 -29.83
CA SER A 167 7.40 -5.28 -30.26
C SER A 167 6.46 -5.29 -31.45
N VAL A 168 5.44 -4.41 -31.46
CA VAL A 168 4.52 -4.31 -32.62
C VAL A 168 5.27 -3.78 -33.86
N THR A 169 6.09 -2.73 -33.69
CA THR A 169 6.90 -2.18 -34.78
C THR A 169 7.88 -3.21 -35.30
N GLN A 170 8.54 -3.97 -34.43
CA GLN A 170 9.49 -5.02 -34.80
C GLN A 170 8.79 -6.16 -35.52
N PHE A 171 7.63 -6.63 -35.05
CA PHE A 171 6.86 -7.70 -35.68
C PHE A 171 6.45 -7.31 -37.10
N ILE A 172 5.84 -6.13 -37.28
CA ILE A 172 5.40 -5.64 -38.59
C ILE A 172 6.61 -5.38 -39.51
N GLY A 173 7.62 -4.68 -39.00
CA GLY A 173 8.78 -4.30 -39.81
C GLY A 173 9.62 -5.48 -40.23
N VAL A 174 9.84 -6.48 -39.36
CA VAL A 174 10.54 -7.72 -39.73
C VAL A 174 9.74 -8.51 -40.77
N LEU A 175 8.41 -8.62 -40.62
CA LEU A 175 7.55 -9.29 -41.61
C LEU A 175 7.62 -8.62 -42.97
N VAL A 176 7.57 -7.29 -43.04
CA VAL A 176 7.74 -6.52 -44.28
C VAL A 176 9.10 -6.80 -44.89
N MET A 177 10.19 -6.74 -44.13
CA MET A 177 11.55 -7.03 -44.65
C MET A 177 11.70 -8.47 -45.16
N MET A 178 11.10 -9.44 -44.48
CA MET A 178 11.09 -10.84 -44.95
C MET A 178 10.35 -10.99 -46.28
N LEU A 179 9.18 -10.35 -46.44
CA LEU A 179 8.40 -10.36 -47.67
C LEU A 179 9.15 -9.68 -48.85
N THR A 180 9.91 -8.63 -48.56
CA THR A 180 10.72 -7.94 -49.61
C THR A 180 11.90 -8.76 -50.08
N ILE A 181 12.44 -9.67 -49.25
CA ILE A 181 13.55 -10.58 -49.66
C ILE A 181 13.00 -11.77 -50.42
N SER A 182 12.09 -12.53 -49.85
CA SER A 182 11.49 -13.69 -50.50
C SER A 182 10.14 -14.08 -49.87
N PRO A 183 9.02 -13.94 -50.61
CA PRO A 183 7.72 -14.39 -50.12
C PRO A 183 7.68 -15.91 -49.83
N LEU A 184 8.40 -16.71 -50.59
CA LEU A 184 8.42 -18.16 -50.42
C LEU A 184 9.14 -18.57 -49.11
N MET A 185 10.30 -17.96 -48.81
CA MET A 185 11.01 -18.18 -47.56
C MET A 185 10.17 -17.68 -46.36
N THR A 186 9.44 -16.56 -46.53
CA THR A 186 8.54 -16.03 -45.53
C THR A 186 7.41 -17.01 -45.20
N LEU A 187 6.83 -17.67 -46.21
CA LEU A 187 5.82 -18.70 -46.01
C LEU A 187 6.36 -19.87 -45.18
N VAL A 188 7.58 -20.36 -45.48
CA VAL A 188 8.24 -21.40 -44.67
C VAL A 188 8.43 -20.95 -43.22
N ALA A 189 8.90 -19.72 -43.00
CA ALA A 189 9.06 -19.15 -41.65
C ALA A 189 7.71 -19.03 -40.91
N LEU A 190 6.63 -18.63 -41.60
CA LEU A 190 5.29 -18.56 -41.04
C LEU A 190 4.74 -19.95 -40.67
N CYS A 191 5.11 -21.03 -41.37
CA CYS A 191 4.71 -22.39 -40.98
C CYS A 191 5.32 -22.86 -39.64
N ILE A 192 6.40 -22.25 -39.20
CA ILE A 192 7.00 -22.52 -37.87
C ILE A 192 6.11 -22.03 -36.71
N LEU A 193 5.33 -20.96 -36.92
CA LEU A 193 4.49 -20.36 -35.89
C LEU A 193 3.41 -21.32 -35.36
N PRO A 194 2.55 -21.96 -36.19
CA PRO A 194 1.54 -22.88 -35.70
C PRO A 194 2.16 -24.09 -34.97
N LEU A 195 3.32 -24.56 -35.43
CA LEU A 195 4.05 -25.63 -34.75
C LEU A 195 4.52 -25.18 -33.36
N SER A 196 5.13 -24.00 -33.28
CA SER A 196 5.56 -23.40 -32.02
C SER A 196 4.39 -23.19 -31.07
N LEU A 197 3.27 -22.60 -31.54
CA LEU A 197 2.07 -22.35 -30.73
C LEU A 197 1.45 -23.66 -30.21
N THR A 198 1.45 -24.70 -31.01
CA THR A 198 0.95 -26.03 -30.62
C THR A 198 1.80 -26.62 -29.50
N ILE A 199 3.13 -26.54 -29.57
CA ILE A 199 4.05 -27.01 -28.54
C ILE A 199 3.87 -26.21 -27.27
N VAL A 200 3.87 -24.87 -27.34
CA VAL A 200 3.67 -23.98 -26.18
C VAL A 200 2.34 -24.29 -25.51
N SER A 201 1.24 -24.36 -26.27
CA SER A 201 -0.08 -24.66 -25.74
C SER A 201 -0.13 -26.00 -25.01
N ASN A 202 0.49 -27.04 -25.57
CA ASN A 202 0.54 -28.36 -24.92
C ASN A 202 1.38 -28.37 -23.64
N VAL A 203 2.52 -27.69 -23.64
CA VAL A 203 3.37 -27.57 -22.44
C VAL A 203 2.63 -26.79 -21.37
N VAL A 204 2.04 -25.64 -21.71
CA VAL A 204 1.29 -24.80 -20.76
C VAL A 204 0.11 -25.58 -20.18
N LYS A 205 -0.73 -26.21 -21.01
CA LYS A 205 -1.86 -27.01 -20.52
C LYS A 205 -1.45 -28.10 -19.54
N ARG A 206 -0.28 -28.72 -19.72
CA ARG A 206 0.21 -29.78 -18.84
C ARG A 206 0.91 -29.24 -17.59
N SER A 207 1.56 -28.09 -17.65
CA SER A 207 2.27 -27.50 -16.51
C SER A 207 1.33 -26.70 -15.58
N GLN A 208 0.26 -26.10 -16.11
CA GLN A 208 -0.66 -25.24 -15.38
C GLN A 208 -1.24 -25.87 -14.09
N PRO A 209 -1.73 -27.14 -14.08
CA PRO A 209 -2.25 -27.77 -12.87
C PRO A 209 -1.19 -27.92 -11.77
N PHE A 210 0.06 -28.20 -12.16
CA PHE A 210 1.17 -28.31 -11.21
C PHE A 210 1.58 -26.94 -10.68
N PHE A 211 1.56 -25.92 -11.53
CA PHE A 211 1.82 -24.55 -11.12
C PHE A 211 0.79 -24.03 -10.12
N GLN A 212 -0.50 -24.29 -10.34
CA GLN A 212 -1.57 -23.95 -9.40
C GLN A 212 -1.39 -24.67 -8.05
N LYS A 213 -1.07 -25.98 -8.07
CA LYS A 213 -0.78 -26.74 -6.84
C LYS A 213 0.45 -26.20 -6.12
N GLN A 214 1.52 -25.87 -6.85
CA GLN A 214 2.71 -25.25 -6.27
C GLN A 214 2.37 -23.94 -5.54
N GLN A 215 1.57 -23.06 -6.16
CA GLN A 215 1.16 -21.81 -5.52
C GLN A 215 0.27 -22.05 -4.29
N ALA A 216 -0.67 -22.99 -4.36
CA ALA A 216 -1.50 -23.34 -3.22
C ALA A 216 -0.67 -23.86 -2.04
N TYR A 217 0.24 -24.84 -2.28
CA TYR A 217 1.09 -25.38 -1.22
C TYR A 217 2.11 -24.37 -0.70
N LEU A 218 2.61 -23.45 -1.54
CA LEU A 218 3.44 -22.34 -1.09
C LEU A 218 2.66 -21.42 -0.12
N GLY A 219 1.40 -21.13 -0.43
CA GLY A 219 0.51 -20.39 0.46
C GLY A 219 0.28 -21.12 1.79
N HIS A 220 0.05 -22.45 1.75
CA HIS A 220 -0.08 -23.27 2.97
C HIS A 220 1.21 -23.28 3.80
N ALA A 221 2.38 -23.40 3.16
CA ALA A 221 3.68 -23.37 3.85
C ALA A 221 3.92 -22.03 4.53
N ASN A 222 3.67 -20.91 3.82
CA ASN A 222 3.82 -19.57 4.37
C ASN A 222 2.85 -19.33 5.54
N GLY A 223 1.57 -19.72 5.39
CA GLY A 223 0.58 -19.59 6.47
C GLY A 223 0.97 -20.41 7.71
N HIS A 224 1.45 -21.64 7.52
CA HIS A 224 1.92 -22.47 8.63
C HIS A 224 3.14 -21.86 9.35
N VAL A 225 4.10 -21.32 8.58
CA VAL A 225 5.28 -20.65 9.17
C VAL A 225 4.85 -19.38 9.93
N GLU A 226 3.97 -18.57 9.37
CA GLU A 226 3.45 -17.35 10.02
C GLU A 226 2.71 -17.69 11.32
N GLU A 227 1.85 -18.73 11.31
CA GLU A 227 1.12 -19.19 12.48
C GLU A 227 2.07 -19.71 13.57
N MET A 228 3.03 -20.57 13.21
CA MET A 228 3.98 -21.15 14.15
C MET A 228 4.97 -20.11 14.68
N TYR A 229 5.40 -19.17 13.86
CA TYR A 229 6.27 -18.08 14.28
C TYR A 229 5.54 -17.09 15.20
N GLY A 230 4.33 -16.68 14.84
CA GLY A 230 3.49 -15.82 15.68
C GLY A 230 3.10 -16.45 17.02
N GLY A 231 2.88 -17.78 17.02
CA GLY A 231 2.55 -18.57 18.19
C GLY A 231 3.73 -19.27 18.87
N HIS A 232 4.99 -18.91 18.54
CA HIS A 232 6.18 -19.68 18.94
C HIS A 232 6.26 -19.93 20.45
N LEU A 233 5.96 -18.91 21.28
CA LEU A 233 5.93 -19.06 22.73
C LEU A 233 4.94 -20.14 23.20
N VAL A 234 3.75 -20.19 22.57
CA VAL A 234 2.71 -21.18 22.90
C VAL A 234 3.13 -22.56 22.42
N VAL A 235 3.67 -22.66 21.19
CA VAL A 235 4.16 -23.94 20.64
C VAL A 235 5.21 -24.54 21.57
N THR A 236 6.18 -23.75 22.01
CA THR A 236 7.26 -24.21 22.92
C THR A 236 6.72 -24.51 24.31
N ALA A 237 5.82 -23.70 24.87
CA ALA A 237 5.23 -23.91 26.19
C ALA A 237 4.44 -25.25 26.29
N PHE A 238 3.87 -25.72 25.17
CA PHE A 238 3.06 -26.93 25.09
C PHE A 238 3.75 -28.09 24.34
N ASN A 239 5.07 -27.97 24.07
CA ASN A 239 5.89 -29.00 23.37
C ASN A 239 5.26 -29.41 22.02
N GLY A 240 4.79 -28.42 21.24
CA GLY A 240 4.11 -28.64 19.96
C GLY A 240 5.03 -28.71 18.74
N GLU A 241 6.38 -28.64 18.92
CA GLU A 241 7.37 -28.55 17.86
C GLU A 241 7.35 -29.74 16.90
N GLU A 242 7.31 -30.97 17.45
CA GLU A 242 7.30 -32.18 16.61
C GLU A 242 6.07 -32.25 15.71
N LYS A 243 4.90 -31.88 16.24
CA LYS A 243 3.66 -31.83 15.47
C LYS A 243 3.74 -30.77 14.37
N SER A 244 4.28 -29.59 14.69
CA SER A 244 4.48 -28.50 13.73
C SER A 244 5.42 -28.91 12.60
N ILE A 245 6.58 -29.51 12.94
CA ILE A 245 7.55 -29.98 11.94
C ILE A 245 6.94 -31.06 11.05
N LYS A 246 6.16 -31.99 11.61
CA LYS A 246 5.49 -33.03 10.83
C LYS A 246 4.52 -32.43 9.82
N THR A 247 3.68 -31.49 10.25
CA THR A 247 2.73 -30.78 9.38
C THR A 247 3.46 -30.01 8.29
N PHE A 248 4.54 -29.30 8.65
CA PHE A 248 5.36 -28.58 7.68
C PHE A 248 5.97 -29.51 6.63
N ASN A 249 6.51 -30.66 7.04
CA ASN A 249 7.09 -31.64 6.13
C ASN A 249 6.06 -32.19 5.13
N GLU A 250 4.83 -32.50 5.58
CA GLU A 250 3.74 -32.94 4.70
C GLU A 250 3.39 -31.88 3.64
N ILE A 251 3.33 -30.61 4.05
CA ILE A 251 3.09 -29.48 3.14
C ILE A 251 4.27 -29.33 2.17
N ASN A 252 5.50 -29.39 2.66
CA ASN A 252 6.72 -29.22 1.88
C ASN A 252 6.93 -30.34 0.86
N ASP A 253 6.60 -31.58 1.20
CA ASP A 253 6.64 -32.72 0.26
C ASP A 253 5.65 -32.54 -0.89
N ASN A 254 4.45 -32.05 -0.60
CA ASN A 254 3.47 -31.73 -1.63
C ASN A 254 3.91 -30.54 -2.50
N LEU A 255 4.52 -29.51 -1.88
CA LEU A 255 5.13 -28.38 -2.56
C LEU A 255 6.25 -28.85 -3.50
N TYR A 256 7.17 -29.68 -3.00
CA TYR A 256 8.26 -30.26 -3.78
C TYR A 256 7.74 -31.04 -5.00
N ASN A 257 6.78 -31.96 -4.78
CA ASN A 257 6.20 -32.79 -5.84
C ASN A 257 5.48 -31.97 -6.92
N SER A 258 4.91 -30.83 -6.56
CA SER A 258 4.24 -29.93 -7.50
C SER A 258 5.24 -29.02 -8.20
N ALA A 259 6.21 -28.49 -7.46
CA ALA A 259 7.20 -27.55 -7.96
C ALA A 259 8.14 -28.18 -9.00
N TRP A 260 8.72 -29.37 -8.70
CA TRP A 260 9.66 -29.99 -9.65
C TRP A 260 8.98 -30.35 -10.99
N LYS A 261 7.71 -30.83 -10.97
CA LYS A 261 6.94 -31.13 -12.18
C LYS A 261 6.61 -29.86 -12.97
N SER A 262 6.20 -28.81 -12.26
CA SER A 262 5.95 -27.49 -12.85
C SER A 262 7.20 -26.93 -13.52
N GLN A 263 8.32 -26.94 -12.79
CA GLN A 263 9.61 -26.41 -13.28
C GLN A 263 10.17 -27.24 -14.43
N PHE A 264 10.11 -28.57 -14.35
CA PHE A 264 10.57 -29.46 -15.41
C PHE A 264 9.79 -29.21 -16.73
N LEU A 265 8.46 -29.23 -16.66
CA LEU A 265 7.62 -28.98 -17.84
C LEU A 265 7.84 -27.57 -18.42
N SER A 266 7.91 -26.56 -17.56
CA SER A 266 8.17 -25.18 -18.00
C SER A 266 9.59 -25.02 -18.56
N GLY A 267 10.58 -25.66 -17.92
CA GLY A 267 11.97 -25.65 -18.35
C GLY A 267 12.21 -26.32 -19.71
N MET A 268 11.37 -27.27 -20.09
CA MET A 268 11.42 -27.90 -21.43
C MET A 268 11.01 -26.96 -22.56
N MET A 269 10.30 -25.84 -22.25
CA MET A 269 9.78 -24.92 -23.25
C MET A 269 10.91 -24.34 -24.11
N MET A 270 11.97 -23.81 -23.50
CA MET A 270 13.09 -23.20 -24.23
C MET A 270 13.84 -24.20 -25.12
N PRO A 271 14.25 -25.40 -24.68
CA PRO A 271 14.84 -26.42 -25.56
C PRO A 271 13.95 -26.81 -26.74
N LEU A 272 12.64 -27.00 -26.51
CA LEU A 272 11.70 -27.33 -27.59
C LEU A 272 11.54 -26.20 -28.60
N MET A 273 11.45 -24.96 -28.12
CA MET A 273 11.37 -23.77 -29.00
C MET A 273 12.66 -23.60 -29.80
N ASN A 274 13.83 -23.81 -29.18
CA ASN A 274 15.11 -23.79 -29.90
C ASN A 274 15.20 -24.91 -30.96
N PHE A 275 14.70 -26.11 -30.66
CA PHE A 275 14.65 -27.20 -31.61
C PHE A 275 13.79 -26.84 -32.83
N VAL A 276 12.59 -26.31 -32.61
CA VAL A 276 11.70 -25.85 -33.70
C VAL A 276 12.34 -24.70 -34.50
N GLY A 277 12.96 -23.76 -33.83
CA GLY A 277 13.71 -22.67 -34.46
C GLY A 277 14.85 -23.17 -35.35
N ASN A 278 15.60 -24.18 -34.86
CA ASN A 278 16.69 -24.80 -35.66
C ASN A 278 16.17 -25.61 -36.86
N LEU A 279 15.01 -26.28 -36.73
CA LEU A 279 14.38 -26.92 -37.92
C LEU A 279 14.02 -25.86 -38.98
N GLY A 280 13.45 -24.74 -38.55
CA GLY A 280 13.18 -23.60 -39.40
C GLY A 280 14.45 -23.04 -40.09
N TYR A 281 15.51 -22.89 -39.29
CA TYR A 281 16.82 -22.46 -39.82
C TYR A 281 17.34 -23.38 -40.93
N VAL A 282 17.28 -24.71 -40.70
CA VAL A 282 17.68 -25.70 -41.74
C VAL A 282 16.83 -25.57 -43.01
N GLY A 283 15.49 -25.44 -42.84
CA GLY A 283 14.59 -25.25 -43.99
C GLY A 283 14.90 -23.98 -44.78
N ILE A 284 15.21 -22.88 -44.11
CA ILE A 284 15.58 -21.60 -44.71
C ILE A 284 16.94 -21.71 -45.42
N CYS A 285 17.93 -22.39 -44.85
CA CYS A 285 19.23 -22.61 -45.50
C CYS A 285 19.10 -23.43 -46.78
N ILE A 286 18.30 -24.50 -46.76
CA ILE A 286 18.09 -25.35 -47.96
C ILE A 286 17.38 -24.56 -49.06
N LEU A 287 16.26 -23.91 -48.70
CA LEU A 287 15.47 -23.14 -49.68
C LEU A 287 16.24 -21.91 -50.17
N GLY A 288 16.90 -21.19 -49.25
CA GLY A 288 17.72 -20.02 -49.57
C GLY A 288 18.90 -20.37 -50.48
N GLY A 289 19.58 -21.49 -50.21
CA GLY A 289 20.63 -22.00 -51.09
C GLY A 289 20.13 -22.30 -52.51
N PHE A 290 18.96 -22.98 -52.62
CA PHE A 290 18.33 -23.25 -53.92
C PHE A 290 17.96 -21.97 -54.68
N LEU A 291 17.35 -20.98 -54.00
CA LEU A 291 16.99 -19.69 -54.59
C LEU A 291 18.23 -18.85 -54.99
N SER A 292 19.31 -18.96 -54.23
CA SER A 292 20.55 -18.26 -54.52
C SER A 292 21.27 -18.85 -55.74
N LEU A 293 21.27 -20.18 -55.89
CA LEU A 293 21.79 -20.85 -57.06
C LEU A 293 21.02 -20.45 -58.33
N ASN A 294 19.73 -20.20 -58.23
CA ASN A 294 18.90 -19.72 -59.34
C ASN A 294 19.00 -18.19 -59.56
N GLY A 295 19.85 -17.49 -58.82
CA GLY A 295 20.05 -16.03 -58.92
C GLY A 295 18.90 -15.17 -58.44
N THR A 296 17.91 -15.75 -57.72
CA THR A 296 16.71 -15.03 -57.26
C THR A 296 17.01 -14.18 -56.02
N ILE A 297 17.91 -14.64 -55.14
CA ILE A 297 18.37 -13.95 -53.93
C ILE A 297 19.89 -14.04 -53.80
N THR A 298 20.48 -13.17 -53.01
CA THR A 298 21.92 -13.17 -52.72
C THR A 298 22.27 -13.99 -51.48
N VAL A 299 23.55 -14.34 -51.31
CA VAL A 299 24.04 -15.03 -50.09
C VAL A 299 23.81 -14.14 -48.84
N GLY A 300 24.01 -12.83 -48.99
CA GLY A 300 23.70 -11.89 -47.93
C GLY A 300 22.22 -11.79 -47.56
N ASP A 301 21.32 -12.05 -48.54
CA ASP A 301 19.89 -12.13 -48.25
C ASP A 301 19.54 -13.34 -47.39
N ILE A 302 20.21 -14.47 -47.57
CA ILE A 302 20.05 -15.66 -46.71
C ILE A 302 20.46 -15.32 -45.28
N GLN A 303 21.60 -14.65 -45.11
CA GLN A 303 22.09 -14.23 -43.80
C GLN A 303 21.11 -13.27 -43.12
N ALA A 304 20.64 -12.23 -43.81
CA ALA A 304 19.66 -11.28 -43.34
C ALA A 304 18.35 -11.97 -42.92
N PHE A 305 17.87 -12.89 -43.77
CA PHE A 305 16.63 -13.64 -43.52
C PHE A 305 16.71 -14.52 -42.29
N ILE A 306 17.83 -15.21 -42.06
CA ILE A 306 18.08 -16.00 -40.85
C ILE A 306 17.96 -15.11 -39.61
N GLN A 307 18.55 -13.91 -39.66
CA GLN A 307 18.48 -12.95 -38.53
C GLN A 307 17.06 -12.44 -38.33
N TYR A 308 16.29 -12.17 -39.38
CA TYR A 308 14.89 -11.79 -39.29
C TYR A 308 14.01 -12.88 -38.66
N VAL A 309 14.20 -14.14 -39.03
CA VAL A 309 13.44 -15.26 -38.43
C VAL A 309 13.70 -15.38 -36.93
N ARG A 310 14.95 -15.22 -36.51
CA ARG A 310 15.27 -15.19 -35.05
C ARG A 310 14.60 -14.01 -34.35
N SER A 311 14.55 -12.84 -34.97
CA SER A 311 13.95 -11.64 -34.44
C SER A 311 12.42 -11.62 -34.51
N PHE A 312 11.79 -12.56 -35.21
CA PHE A 312 10.35 -12.60 -35.44
C PHE A 312 9.57 -13.27 -34.31
N THR A 313 10.15 -14.26 -33.63
CA THR A 313 9.50 -15.02 -32.57
C THR A 313 9.48 -14.28 -31.22
N GLN A 314 10.47 -13.47 -30.93
CA GLN A 314 10.60 -12.76 -29.67
C GLN A 314 9.47 -11.76 -29.41
N PRO A 315 9.05 -10.89 -30.37
CA PRO A 315 7.93 -9.98 -30.18
C PRO A 315 6.60 -10.67 -29.84
N ILE A 316 6.37 -11.86 -30.39
CA ILE A 316 5.13 -12.62 -30.14
C ILE A 316 5.03 -13.02 -28.65
N GLN A 317 6.14 -13.51 -28.09
CA GLN A 317 6.21 -13.86 -26.67
C GLN A 317 6.04 -12.62 -25.78
N GLN A 318 6.65 -11.50 -26.16
CA GLN A 318 6.53 -10.23 -25.43
C GLN A 318 5.09 -9.72 -25.42
N ILE A 319 4.39 -9.74 -26.57
CA ILE A 319 2.98 -9.31 -26.67
C ILE A 319 2.08 -10.21 -25.80
N ALA A 320 2.32 -11.53 -25.77
CA ALA A 320 1.56 -12.44 -24.91
C ALA A 320 1.74 -12.12 -23.41
N ASN A 321 2.96 -11.80 -22.98
CA ASN A 321 3.24 -11.42 -21.58
C ASN A 321 2.63 -10.05 -21.20
N ILE A 322 2.57 -9.11 -22.11
CA ILE A 322 2.00 -7.77 -21.90
C ILE A 322 0.54 -7.85 -21.45
N SER A 323 -0.25 -8.79 -21.97
CA SER A 323 -1.66 -8.94 -21.56
C SER A 323 -1.80 -9.20 -20.05
N ASN A 324 -0.92 -10.02 -19.48
CA ASN A 324 -0.92 -10.30 -18.04
C ASN A 324 -0.47 -9.07 -17.23
N VAL A 325 0.57 -8.39 -17.71
CA VAL A 325 1.10 -7.18 -17.04
C VAL A 325 0.06 -6.06 -17.06
N LEU A 326 -0.65 -5.86 -18.17
CA LEU A 326 -1.73 -4.86 -18.25
C LEU A 326 -2.89 -5.18 -17.29
N GLN A 327 -3.25 -6.47 -17.11
CA GLN A 327 -4.28 -6.84 -16.14
C GLN A 327 -3.85 -6.57 -14.70
N GLN A 328 -2.60 -6.87 -14.33
CA GLN A 328 -2.05 -6.56 -13.01
C GLN A 328 -2.01 -5.04 -12.77
N THR A 329 -1.61 -4.28 -13.79
CA THR A 329 -1.59 -2.82 -13.71
C THR A 329 -2.99 -2.23 -13.56
N ALA A 330 -3.96 -2.77 -14.29
CA ALA A 330 -5.34 -2.33 -14.15
C ALA A 330 -5.87 -2.63 -12.74
N ALA A 331 -5.58 -3.81 -12.16
CA ALA A 331 -5.99 -4.13 -10.81
C ALA A 331 -5.32 -3.20 -9.77
N ALA A 332 -4.03 -2.90 -9.91
CA ALA A 332 -3.33 -1.95 -9.05
C ALA A 332 -3.89 -0.51 -9.19
N ALA A 333 -4.10 -0.05 -10.42
CA ALA A 333 -4.69 1.26 -10.70
C ALA A 333 -6.14 1.35 -10.18
N GLU A 334 -6.93 0.27 -10.28
CA GLU A 334 -8.30 0.21 -9.73
C GLU A 334 -8.29 0.46 -8.24
N ARG A 335 -7.45 -0.21 -7.46
CA ARG A 335 -7.33 0.00 -6.01
C ARG A 335 -6.89 1.41 -5.65
N VAL A 336 -5.95 2.00 -6.42
CA VAL A 336 -5.53 3.39 -6.23
C VAL A 336 -6.68 4.35 -6.50
N PHE A 337 -7.41 4.19 -7.61
CA PHE A 337 -8.53 5.07 -7.94
C PHE A 337 -9.75 4.85 -7.04
N GLU A 338 -10.05 3.62 -6.62
CA GLU A 338 -11.07 3.36 -5.60
C GLU A 338 -10.78 4.16 -4.32
N PHE A 339 -9.53 4.21 -3.87
CA PHE A 339 -9.13 5.01 -2.73
C PHE A 339 -9.26 6.51 -2.97
N LEU A 340 -8.82 6.99 -4.14
CA LEU A 340 -8.90 8.42 -4.48
C LEU A 340 -10.34 8.91 -4.68
N ASP A 341 -11.24 8.04 -5.13
CA ASP A 341 -12.66 8.32 -5.34
C ASP A 341 -13.52 8.13 -4.07
N GLU A 342 -12.95 7.57 -2.98
CA GLU A 342 -13.66 7.37 -1.72
C GLU A 342 -14.17 8.71 -1.15
N THR A 343 -15.29 8.65 -0.44
CA THR A 343 -15.95 9.83 0.13
C THR A 343 -15.06 10.46 1.20
N GLU A 344 -14.81 11.76 1.10
CA GLU A 344 -14.07 12.54 2.11
C GLU A 344 -14.98 12.97 3.26
N GLU A 345 -14.39 13.43 4.38
CA GLU A 345 -15.14 14.09 5.46
C GLU A 345 -15.98 15.26 4.88
N THR A 346 -17.14 15.49 5.49
CA THR A 346 -17.95 16.67 5.14
C THR A 346 -17.11 17.95 5.26
N PRO A 347 -17.17 18.87 4.30
CA PRO A 347 -16.39 20.10 4.37
C PRO A 347 -16.74 20.91 5.62
N ASP A 348 -15.76 21.64 6.13
CA ASP A 348 -16.00 22.59 7.21
C ASP A 348 -16.92 23.74 6.75
N PRO A 349 -17.64 24.40 7.66
CA PRO A 349 -18.52 25.52 7.31
C PRO A 349 -17.72 26.67 6.67
N GLU A 350 -18.34 27.41 5.73
CA GLU A 350 -17.69 28.55 5.07
C GLU A 350 -17.30 29.67 6.05
N GLN A 351 -18.03 29.83 7.13
CA GLN A 351 -17.78 30.80 8.21
C GLN A 351 -17.80 30.06 9.56
N PRO A 352 -16.67 29.42 9.94
CA PRO A 352 -16.60 28.73 11.22
C PRO A 352 -16.67 29.68 12.40
N LEU A 353 -17.27 29.21 13.51
CA LEU A 353 -17.27 29.93 14.77
C LEU A 353 -15.88 29.93 15.41
N SER A 354 -15.52 31.03 16.11
CA SER A 354 -14.26 31.10 16.85
C SER A 354 -14.33 30.22 18.11
N PRO A 355 -13.28 29.41 18.37
CA PRO A 355 -13.16 28.62 19.60
C PRO A 355 -13.06 29.47 20.87
N ASP A 356 -12.72 30.77 20.76
CA ASP A 356 -12.58 31.67 21.92
C ASP A 356 -13.90 31.90 22.67
N LEU A 357 -15.03 31.68 21.98
CA LEU A 357 -16.37 31.84 22.59
C LEU A 357 -16.69 30.74 23.61
N ILE A 358 -15.97 29.63 23.64
CA ILE A 358 -16.31 28.44 24.40
C ILE A 358 -15.71 28.49 25.81
N GLN A 359 -16.56 28.31 26.81
CA GLN A 359 -16.19 28.21 28.22
C GLN A 359 -16.17 26.77 28.74
N GLY A 360 -16.83 25.84 28.06
CA GLY A 360 -16.76 24.41 28.34
C GLY A 360 -18.06 23.78 28.83
N GLU A 361 -19.25 24.39 28.65
CA GLU A 361 -20.51 23.68 28.74
C GLU A 361 -20.65 22.70 27.58
N VAL A 362 -21.08 21.48 27.88
CA VAL A 362 -21.34 20.46 26.84
C VAL A 362 -22.77 19.94 26.99
N ALA A 363 -23.58 20.05 25.95
CA ALA A 363 -24.92 19.50 25.93
C ALA A 363 -25.10 18.49 24.81
N PHE A 364 -25.64 17.34 25.12
CA PHE A 364 -26.10 16.33 24.17
C PHE A 364 -27.63 16.46 24.09
N ALA A 365 -28.14 16.74 22.90
CA ALA A 365 -29.56 16.95 22.66
C ALA A 365 -30.09 15.86 21.73
N HIS A 366 -30.74 14.84 22.29
CA HIS A 366 -31.35 13.73 21.57
C HIS A 366 -30.43 13.10 20.53
N VAL A 367 -29.21 12.73 20.95
CA VAL A 367 -28.18 12.20 20.07
C VAL A 367 -28.50 10.75 19.73
N HIS A 368 -28.61 10.47 18.43
CA HIS A 368 -28.72 9.12 17.85
C HIS A 368 -27.51 8.83 16.97
N PHE A 369 -26.99 7.61 17.04
CA PHE A 369 -25.86 7.22 16.20
C PHE A 369 -25.74 5.70 16.01
N GLY A 370 -25.31 5.30 14.81
CA GLY A 370 -24.88 3.95 14.46
C GLY A 370 -23.72 3.98 13.46
N TYR A 371 -22.78 3.05 13.57
CA TYR A 371 -21.67 2.92 12.61
C TYR A 371 -22.15 2.41 11.24
N THR A 372 -23.28 1.71 11.23
CA THR A 372 -23.99 1.28 10.02
C THR A 372 -25.48 1.60 10.17
N PRO A 373 -26.21 1.82 9.08
CA PRO A 373 -27.64 2.13 9.14
C PRO A 373 -28.49 1.07 9.84
N GLU A 374 -28.02 -0.19 9.84
CA GLU A 374 -28.74 -1.33 10.38
C GLU A 374 -28.56 -1.52 11.89
N LYS A 375 -27.55 -0.87 12.49
CA LYS A 375 -27.22 -1.07 13.90
C LYS A 375 -27.03 0.25 14.63
N THR A 376 -28.05 0.69 15.35
CA THR A 376 -27.97 1.80 16.29
C THR A 376 -27.12 1.42 17.49
N ILE A 377 -26.22 2.30 17.91
CA ILE A 377 -25.34 2.14 19.08
C ILE A 377 -25.73 3.12 20.17
N ILE A 378 -26.16 4.33 19.83
CA ILE A 378 -26.70 5.35 20.72
C ILE A 378 -28.13 5.62 20.27
N ASN A 379 -29.11 5.38 21.15
CA ASN A 379 -30.52 5.44 20.80
C ASN A 379 -31.13 6.83 21.05
N ASP A 380 -30.98 7.41 22.26
CA ASP A 380 -31.44 8.76 22.60
C ASP A 380 -30.61 9.29 23.79
N PHE A 381 -29.40 9.79 23.48
CA PHE A 381 -28.51 10.27 24.52
C PHE A 381 -28.72 11.78 24.75
N SER A 382 -29.18 12.14 25.95
CA SER A 382 -29.42 13.53 26.37
C SER A 382 -28.80 13.81 27.73
N ALA A 383 -27.88 14.80 27.80
CA ALA A 383 -27.23 15.22 29.04
C ALA A 383 -26.73 16.67 28.92
N ILE A 384 -26.68 17.39 30.02
CA ILE A 384 -26.09 18.73 30.12
C ILE A 384 -25.00 18.70 31.16
N ILE A 385 -23.80 19.10 30.76
CA ILE A 385 -22.59 19.12 31.60
C ILE A 385 -22.14 20.58 31.77
N GLN A 386 -22.03 21.04 32.99
CA GLN A 386 -21.64 22.42 33.29
C GLN A 386 -20.10 22.62 33.15
N PRO A 387 -19.65 23.85 32.86
CA PRO A 387 -18.22 24.16 32.81
C PRO A 387 -17.49 23.74 34.09
N GLY A 388 -16.36 23.05 33.91
CA GLY A 388 -15.51 22.61 35.02
C GLY A 388 -15.97 21.33 35.74
N GLN A 389 -17.10 20.71 35.35
CA GLN A 389 -17.57 19.45 35.93
C GLN A 389 -16.69 18.26 35.52
N LYS A 390 -16.46 17.36 36.49
CA LYS A 390 -15.88 16.02 36.24
C LYS A 390 -17.01 15.02 36.01
N VAL A 391 -17.11 14.47 34.83
CA VAL A 391 -18.17 13.52 34.41
C VAL A 391 -17.59 12.14 34.24
N ALA A 392 -18.04 11.17 35.02
CA ALA A 392 -17.72 9.76 34.84
C ALA A 392 -18.76 9.08 33.95
N ILE A 393 -18.34 8.44 32.89
CA ILE A 393 -19.19 7.59 32.02
C ILE A 393 -18.93 6.14 32.39
N VAL A 394 -19.94 5.47 32.93
CA VAL A 394 -19.86 4.08 33.41
C VAL A 394 -20.87 3.19 32.70
N GLY A 395 -20.58 1.92 32.60
CA GLY A 395 -21.47 0.94 31.96
C GLY A 395 -20.69 -0.30 31.46
N PRO A 396 -21.37 -1.38 31.09
CA PRO A 396 -20.72 -2.59 30.60
C PRO A 396 -20.00 -2.35 29.27
N THR A 397 -19.15 -3.32 28.89
CA THR A 397 -18.51 -3.31 27.55
C THR A 397 -19.60 -3.33 26.47
N GLY A 398 -19.46 -2.47 25.45
CA GLY A 398 -20.47 -2.33 24.41
C GLY A 398 -21.61 -1.37 24.69
N ALA A 399 -21.68 -0.73 25.88
CA ALA A 399 -22.73 0.25 26.22
C ALA A 399 -22.67 1.57 25.41
N GLY A 400 -21.64 1.79 24.58
CA GLY A 400 -21.51 3.01 23.76
C GLY A 400 -20.56 4.07 24.31
N LYS A 401 -19.85 3.85 25.43
CA LYS A 401 -18.97 4.84 26.08
C LYS A 401 -17.92 5.46 25.16
N THR A 402 -17.13 4.64 24.49
CA THR A 402 -16.09 5.10 23.54
C THR A 402 -16.72 5.76 22.30
N THR A 403 -17.93 5.33 21.91
CA THR A 403 -18.68 5.94 20.81
C THR A 403 -19.04 7.39 21.13
N MET A 404 -19.46 7.68 22.38
CA MET A 404 -19.77 9.04 22.83
C MET A 404 -18.54 9.96 22.72
N VAL A 405 -17.36 9.47 23.08
CA VAL A 405 -16.10 10.21 22.92
C VAL A 405 -15.81 10.50 21.45
N LYS A 406 -15.97 9.50 20.58
CA LYS A 406 -15.76 9.66 19.13
C LYS A 406 -16.73 10.69 18.53
N LEU A 407 -17.96 10.78 19.00
CA LEU A 407 -18.94 11.77 18.59
C LEU A 407 -18.61 13.17 19.10
N LEU A 408 -18.19 13.30 20.38
CA LEU A 408 -17.82 14.57 20.99
C LEU A 408 -16.63 15.23 20.25
N MET A 409 -15.62 14.42 19.84
CA MET A 409 -14.48 14.85 19.04
C MET A 409 -14.79 15.05 17.55
N ARG A 410 -16.06 14.83 17.16
CA ARG A 410 -16.51 14.87 15.77
C ARG A 410 -15.63 14.02 14.86
N PHE A 411 -15.23 12.82 15.31
CA PHE A 411 -14.66 11.78 14.44
C PHE A 411 -15.76 11.12 13.60
N TYR A 412 -17.01 11.23 14.07
CA TYR A 412 -18.22 10.88 13.37
C TYR A 412 -19.26 11.98 13.61
N ASP A 413 -20.04 12.30 12.60
CA ASP A 413 -21.21 13.17 12.79
C ASP A 413 -22.38 12.35 13.33
N VAL A 414 -23.21 12.95 14.19
CA VAL A 414 -24.42 12.31 14.74
C VAL A 414 -25.43 12.02 13.63
N SER A 415 -26.17 10.92 13.75
CA SER A 415 -27.23 10.57 12.78
C SER A 415 -28.44 11.49 12.95
N GLU A 416 -28.85 11.73 14.20
CA GLU A 416 -29.93 12.65 14.58
C GLU A 416 -29.54 13.37 15.88
N GLY A 417 -30.17 14.51 16.17
CA GLY A 417 -29.86 15.33 17.32
C GLY A 417 -28.66 16.24 17.11
N ALA A 418 -28.10 16.74 18.20
CA ALA A 418 -26.96 17.65 18.18
C ALA A 418 -26.08 17.51 19.43
N ILE A 419 -24.79 17.81 19.26
CA ILE A 419 -23.84 18.03 20.36
C ILE A 419 -23.52 19.52 20.37
N LEU A 420 -23.72 20.16 21.49
CA LEU A 420 -23.58 21.61 21.63
C LEU A 420 -22.45 21.93 22.59
N LEU A 421 -21.64 22.93 22.26
CA LEU A 421 -20.64 23.54 23.14
C LEU A 421 -21.10 24.98 23.44
N ASP A 422 -21.39 25.28 24.70
CA ASP A 422 -21.97 26.58 25.15
C ASP A 422 -23.15 27.02 24.24
N GLY A 423 -24.02 26.07 23.86
CA GLY A 423 -25.20 26.29 23.04
C GLY A 423 -24.94 26.30 21.52
N TYR A 424 -23.69 26.20 21.05
CA TYR A 424 -23.34 26.16 19.62
C TYR A 424 -23.10 24.71 19.16
N ASP A 425 -23.69 24.33 18.04
CA ASP A 425 -23.51 23.00 17.47
C ASP A 425 -22.04 22.78 17.05
N VAL A 426 -21.46 21.61 17.39
CA VAL A 426 -20.08 21.23 17.04
C VAL A 426 -19.83 21.27 15.53
N ARG A 427 -20.89 21.14 14.71
CA ARG A 427 -20.81 21.22 13.25
C ARG A 427 -20.59 22.64 12.70
N GLN A 428 -20.74 23.67 13.55
CA GLN A 428 -20.53 25.08 13.19
C GLN A 428 -19.05 25.50 13.33
N PHE A 429 -18.21 24.68 13.94
CA PHE A 429 -16.76 24.92 14.06
C PHE A 429 -15.99 24.24 12.92
N ALA A 430 -14.83 24.79 12.56
CA ALA A 430 -13.85 24.04 11.78
C ALA A 430 -13.35 22.86 12.63
N ARG A 431 -13.15 21.69 12.00
CA ARG A 431 -12.76 20.48 12.75
C ARG A 431 -11.44 20.64 13.53
N ASN A 432 -10.47 21.34 12.94
CA ASN A 432 -9.20 21.60 13.60
C ASN A 432 -9.42 22.44 14.86
N ASP A 433 -10.16 23.56 14.74
CA ASP A 433 -10.44 24.46 15.87
C ASP A 433 -11.27 23.76 16.95
N LEU A 434 -12.22 22.90 16.54
CA LEU A 434 -12.98 22.07 17.47
C LEU A 434 -12.07 21.11 18.24
N ARG A 435 -11.20 20.37 17.53
CA ARG A 435 -10.31 19.36 18.12
C ARG A 435 -9.24 20.00 19.01
N ASP A 436 -8.78 21.21 18.70
CA ASP A 436 -7.83 21.97 19.53
C ASP A 436 -8.42 22.38 20.91
N MET A 437 -9.75 22.45 21.02
CA MET A 437 -10.41 22.69 22.32
C MET A 437 -10.39 21.46 23.24
N PHE A 438 -10.15 20.27 22.70
CA PHE A 438 -10.16 19.01 23.44
C PHE A 438 -8.75 18.49 23.71
N GLY A 439 -8.51 18.07 24.95
CA GLY A 439 -7.35 17.26 25.32
C GLY A 439 -7.75 15.82 25.51
N MET A 440 -7.09 14.90 24.85
CA MET A 440 -7.42 13.48 24.91
C MET A 440 -6.27 12.65 25.42
N VAL A 441 -6.53 11.86 26.46
CA VAL A 441 -5.62 10.84 26.98
C VAL A 441 -6.26 9.48 26.74
N LEU A 442 -5.70 8.74 25.77
CA LEU A 442 -6.20 7.44 25.34
C LEU A 442 -5.64 6.30 26.18
N GLN A 443 -6.35 5.17 26.18
CA GLN A 443 -5.88 3.90 26.72
C GLN A 443 -4.63 3.41 25.99
N ASP A 444 -4.65 3.41 24.65
CA ASP A 444 -3.50 3.08 23.82
C ASP A 444 -2.63 4.31 23.64
N THR A 445 -1.51 4.33 24.35
CA THR A 445 -0.56 5.44 24.31
C THR A 445 0.31 5.34 23.06
N TRP A 446 0.06 6.19 22.09
CA TRP A 446 0.89 6.29 20.89
C TRP A 446 1.93 7.40 21.03
N LEU A 447 3.20 7.03 20.80
CA LEU A 447 4.34 7.95 20.74
C LEU A 447 5.09 7.66 19.42
N TYR A 448 5.51 8.73 18.73
CA TYR A 448 6.23 8.56 17.47
C TYR A 448 7.75 8.45 17.70
N ASN A 449 8.43 7.91 16.70
CA ASN A 449 9.90 7.83 16.69
C ASN A 449 10.51 9.24 16.64
N GLY A 450 10.95 9.73 17.77
CA GLY A 450 11.47 11.08 17.99
C GLY A 450 11.89 11.25 19.44
N THR A 451 12.42 12.43 19.79
CA THR A 451 12.84 12.71 21.16
C THR A 451 11.65 12.81 22.10
N ILE A 452 11.88 12.63 23.41
CA ILE A 452 10.87 12.85 24.44
C ILE A 452 10.34 14.29 24.38
N LEU A 453 11.24 15.26 24.17
CA LEU A 453 10.87 16.68 24.04
C LEU A 453 9.88 16.91 22.89
N GLU A 454 10.19 16.36 21.71
CA GLU A 454 9.33 16.45 20.52
C GLU A 454 7.98 15.76 20.75
N ASN A 455 7.96 14.60 21.38
CA ASN A 455 6.73 13.88 21.69
C ASN A 455 5.79 14.66 22.62
N ILE A 456 6.32 15.40 23.58
CA ILE A 456 5.51 16.28 24.44
C ILE A 456 5.05 17.52 23.65
N ARG A 457 5.97 18.16 22.89
CA ARG A 457 5.67 19.33 22.06
C ARG A 457 4.62 19.06 20.99
N TYR A 458 4.41 17.81 20.62
CA TYR A 458 3.37 17.41 19.65
C TYR A 458 1.96 17.89 20.06
N GLY A 459 1.68 18.08 21.34
CA GLY A 459 0.42 18.67 21.83
C GLY A 459 0.20 20.13 21.39
N ARG A 460 1.28 20.92 21.24
CA ARG A 460 1.29 22.28 20.71
C ARG A 460 2.64 22.56 20.05
N LEU A 461 2.70 22.44 18.73
CA LEU A 461 3.97 22.56 17.98
C LEU A 461 4.67 23.91 18.17
N ALA A 462 3.92 24.97 18.48
CA ALA A 462 4.45 26.31 18.75
C ALA A 462 4.94 26.52 20.20
N ALA A 463 4.84 25.49 21.07
CA ALA A 463 5.28 25.59 22.46
C ALA A 463 6.80 25.75 22.57
N SER A 464 7.23 26.66 23.45
CA SER A 464 8.64 26.83 23.79
C SER A 464 9.19 25.62 24.58
N ASP A 465 10.51 25.46 24.63
CA ASP A 465 11.13 24.43 25.47
C ASP A 465 10.75 24.60 26.94
N GLU A 466 10.58 25.83 27.39
CA GLU A 466 10.17 26.17 28.74
C GLU A 466 8.75 25.69 29.06
N ASP A 467 7.80 25.86 28.10
CA ASP A 467 6.43 25.36 28.22
C ASP A 467 6.41 23.83 28.28
N VAL A 468 7.20 23.18 27.45
CA VAL A 468 7.30 21.71 27.40
C VAL A 468 7.87 21.17 28.72
N LEU A 469 8.93 21.80 29.26
CA LEU A 469 9.51 21.42 30.56
C LEU A 469 8.57 21.69 31.72
N ALA A 470 7.78 22.76 31.68
CA ALA A 470 6.76 23.06 32.68
C ALA A 470 5.65 21.99 32.66
N ALA A 471 5.15 21.62 31.47
CA ALA A 471 4.18 20.54 31.28
C ALA A 471 4.72 19.17 31.75
N ALA A 472 5.96 18.87 31.45
CA ALA A 472 6.63 17.66 31.89
C ALA A 472 6.75 17.54 33.42
N LYS A 473 7.02 18.65 34.09
CA LYS A 473 7.03 18.71 35.57
C LYS A 473 5.64 18.52 36.15
N ALA A 474 4.64 19.19 35.58
CA ALA A 474 3.26 19.06 36.00
C ALA A 474 2.73 17.63 35.84
N ALA A 475 3.12 16.95 34.75
CA ALA A 475 2.79 15.55 34.49
C ALA A 475 3.68 14.54 35.24
N GLN A 476 4.53 14.95 36.19
CA GLN A 476 5.46 14.07 36.91
C GLN A 476 6.46 13.31 36.01
N VAL A 477 6.74 13.82 34.79
CA VAL A 477 7.63 13.23 33.78
C VAL A 477 9.09 13.57 34.07
N ASP A 478 9.39 14.79 34.53
CA ASP A 478 10.74 15.36 34.68
C ASP A 478 11.70 14.45 35.47
N HIS A 479 11.20 13.83 36.56
CA HIS A 479 12.03 12.99 37.40
C HIS A 479 12.62 11.78 36.65
N PHE A 480 11.80 11.00 35.95
CA PHE A 480 12.30 9.81 35.25
C PHE A 480 13.12 10.18 34.00
N VAL A 481 12.72 11.24 33.29
CA VAL A 481 13.45 11.68 32.10
C VAL A 481 14.88 12.07 32.44
N ARG A 482 15.10 12.77 33.55
CA ARG A 482 16.44 13.14 34.04
C ARG A 482 17.30 11.93 34.44
N THR A 483 16.72 10.76 34.67
CA THR A 483 17.47 9.52 34.93
C THR A 483 17.96 8.85 33.65
N LEU A 484 17.45 9.25 32.49
CA LEU A 484 17.87 8.72 31.19
C LEU A 484 19.20 9.37 30.76
N PRO A 485 20.09 8.63 30.08
CA PRO A 485 21.41 9.13 29.68
C PRO A 485 21.37 10.43 28.87
N GLN A 486 20.36 10.60 28.01
CA GLN A 486 20.19 11.77 27.14
C GLN A 486 19.08 12.72 27.62
N GLY A 487 18.44 12.44 28.77
CA GLY A 487 17.36 13.26 29.28
C GLY A 487 16.22 13.43 28.28
N TYR A 488 15.81 14.67 28.04
CA TYR A 488 14.73 14.99 27.09
C TYR A 488 15.08 14.73 25.62
N ASP A 489 16.37 14.63 25.28
CA ASP A 489 16.83 14.29 23.92
C ASP A 489 16.84 12.77 23.68
N THR A 490 16.42 11.96 24.66
CA THR A 490 16.28 10.51 24.47
C THR A 490 15.31 10.22 23.36
N VAL A 491 15.75 9.50 22.34
CA VAL A 491 14.94 9.08 21.20
C VAL A 491 14.14 7.85 21.58
N LEU A 492 12.83 7.92 21.38
CA LEU A 492 11.92 6.77 21.50
C LEU A 492 11.94 5.97 20.22
N ASN A 493 12.00 4.62 20.32
CA ASN A 493 11.89 3.74 19.16
C ASN A 493 10.43 3.67 18.67
N GLU A 494 10.19 3.06 17.49
CA GLU A 494 8.86 2.97 16.86
C GLU A 494 7.74 2.47 17.79
N GLU A 495 8.06 1.53 18.69
CA GLU A 495 7.10 0.97 19.64
C GLU A 495 7.20 1.62 21.03
N ALA A 496 8.12 2.59 21.19
CA ALA A 496 8.49 3.17 22.49
C ALA A 496 8.76 2.09 23.56
N SER A 497 9.33 0.94 23.15
CA SER A 497 9.61 -0.20 24.04
C SER A 497 10.77 0.04 25.00
N ASN A 498 11.52 1.13 24.81
CA ASN A 498 12.60 1.56 25.68
C ASN A 498 12.12 2.33 26.92
N ILE A 499 10.82 2.52 27.11
CA ILE A 499 10.18 3.09 28.31
C ILE A 499 8.99 2.24 28.74
N SER A 500 8.63 2.30 30.06
CA SER A 500 7.51 1.53 30.59
C SER A 500 6.15 2.09 30.15
N GLN A 501 5.10 1.26 30.21
CA GLN A 501 3.73 1.66 29.86
C GLN A 501 3.24 2.86 30.69
N GLY A 502 3.54 2.90 31.99
CA GLY A 502 3.20 4.05 32.84
C GLY A 502 3.96 5.33 32.44
N GLN A 503 5.24 5.20 32.03
CA GLN A 503 6.00 6.34 31.53
C GLN A 503 5.42 6.86 30.21
N LYS A 504 4.98 5.97 29.30
CA LYS A 504 4.26 6.38 28.08
C LYS A 504 3.01 7.19 28.41
N GLN A 505 2.23 6.74 29.40
CA GLN A 505 1.02 7.41 29.82
C GLN A 505 1.30 8.80 30.42
N LEU A 506 2.33 8.93 31.26
CA LEU A 506 2.76 10.24 31.78
C LEU A 506 3.18 11.19 30.66
N LEU A 507 3.87 10.70 29.62
CA LEU A 507 4.23 11.51 28.44
C LEU A 507 3.00 11.97 27.66
N THR A 508 1.96 11.14 27.50
CA THR A 508 0.70 11.56 26.85
C THR A 508 -0.07 12.57 27.67
N ILE A 509 -0.02 12.47 29.01
CA ILE A 509 -0.59 13.50 29.90
C ILE A 509 0.21 14.82 29.75
N ALA A 510 1.55 14.79 29.70
CA ALA A 510 2.37 15.97 29.47
C ALA A 510 2.06 16.63 28.11
N ARG A 511 1.86 15.83 27.07
CA ARG A 511 1.40 16.27 25.75
C ARG A 511 0.07 17.00 25.82
N THR A 512 -0.87 16.49 26.62
CA THR A 512 -2.18 17.10 26.83
C THR A 512 -2.10 18.36 27.70
N ILE A 513 -1.20 18.44 28.67
CA ILE A 513 -0.98 19.66 29.46
C ILE A 513 -0.46 20.81 28.59
N VAL A 514 0.51 20.53 27.71
CA VAL A 514 1.11 21.56 26.84
C VAL A 514 0.13 22.10 25.79
N SER A 515 -0.91 21.33 25.42
CA SER A 515 -1.96 21.81 24.49
C SER A 515 -2.97 22.77 25.12
N GLU A 516 -3.03 22.88 26.46
CA GLU A 516 -3.92 23.79 27.21
C GLU A 516 -5.40 23.68 26.79
N PRO A 517 -5.99 22.49 26.74
CA PRO A 517 -7.34 22.30 26.27
C PRO A 517 -8.40 22.86 27.22
N LYS A 518 -9.58 23.20 26.66
CA LYS A 518 -10.76 23.65 27.46
C LYS A 518 -11.55 22.47 28.04
N ILE A 519 -11.62 21.36 27.28
CA ILE A 519 -12.37 20.15 27.64
C ILE A 519 -11.41 18.96 27.58
N LEU A 520 -11.55 18.05 28.51
CA LEU A 520 -10.71 16.88 28.66
C LEU A 520 -11.49 15.60 28.46
N ILE A 521 -10.85 14.63 27.82
CA ILE A 521 -11.36 13.29 27.62
C ILE A 521 -10.30 12.29 28.09
N PHE A 522 -10.68 11.41 29.03
CA PHE A 522 -9.85 10.34 29.53
C PHE A 522 -10.49 8.99 29.23
N ASP A 523 -9.78 8.16 28.48
CA ASP A 523 -10.13 6.74 28.31
C ASP A 523 -9.16 5.93 29.19
N GLU A 524 -9.64 5.54 30.39
CA GLU A 524 -8.81 5.02 31.47
C GLU A 524 -8.65 3.51 31.39
N ALA A 525 -7.44 3.03 31.06
CA ALA A 525 -7.01 1.68 31.36
C ALA A 525 -5.55 1.65 31.81
N THR A 526 -5.36 1.48 33.10
CA THR A 526 -4.05 1.39 33.76
C THR A 526 -3.82 0.00 34.36
N SER A 527 -4.28 -1.06 33.72
CA SER A 527 -4.25 -2.44 34.25
C SER A 527 -2.86 -3.08 34.37
N SER A 528 -1.77 -2.36 34.05
CA SER A 528 -0.41 -2.94 33.99
C SER A 528 0.68 -1.99 34.50
N VAL A 529 0.37 -1.11 35.44
CA VAL A 529 1.31 -0.09 35.98
C VAL A 529 1.60 -0.34 37.46
N ASP A 530 2.85 -0.16 37.87
CA ASP A 530 3.22 -0.26 39.29
C ASP A 530 2.58 0.84 40.13
N THR A 531 2.35 0.55 41.42
CA THR A 531 1.64 1.44 42.36
C THR A 531 2.26 2.84 42.44
N ARG A 532 3.59 2.98 42.34
CA ARG A 532 4.25 4.29 42.44
C ARG A 532 3.96 5.14 41.20
N THR A 533 4.04 4.55 40.05
CA THR A 533 3.72 5.21 38.77
C THR A 533 2.21 5.52 38.69
N GLU A 534 1.35 4.67 39.23
CA GLU A 534 -0.08 4.90 39.34
C GLU A 534 -0.41 6.17 40.16
N ILE A 535 0.22 6.35 41.32
CA ILE A 535 0.06 7.57 42.12
C ILE A 535 0.54 8.81 41.34
N ALA A 536 1.62 8.70 40.57
CA ALA A 536 2.11 9.80 39.75
C ALA A 536 1.12 10.15 38.62
N ILE A 537 0.55 9.16 37.94
CA ILE A 537 -0.48 9.32 36.90
C ILE A 537 -1.72 10.01 37.50
N GLN A 538 -2.20 9.55 38.69
CA GLN A 538 -3.37 10.15 39.33
C GLN A 538 -3.13 11.62 39.65
N LYS A 539 -1.98 11.98 40.24
CA LYS A 539 -1.61 13.37 40.51
C LYS A 539 -1.54 14.24 39.25
N ALA A 540 -0.99 13.70 38.17
CA ALA A 540 -0.91 14.40 36.91
C ALA A 540 -2.31 14.63 36.31
N MET A 541 -3.19 13.63 36.39
CA MET A 541 -4.58 13.73 35.94
C MET A 541 -5.35 14.77 36.77
N ASP A 542 -5.25 14.73 38.11
CA ASP A 542 -5.92 15.70 38.99
C ASP A 542 -5.48 17.13 38.69
N HIS A 543 -4.18 17.34 38.45
CA HIS A 543 -3.64 18.64 38.05
C HIS A 543 -4.22 19.09 36.69
N LEU A 544 -4.28 18.19 35.72
CA LEU A 544 -4.81 18.50 34.40
C LEU A 544 -6.31 18.81 34.43
N MET A 545 -7.11 18.11 35.23
CA MET A 545 -8.57 18.28 35.36
C MET A 545 -8.98 19.55 36.12
N ALA A 546 -8.10 20.14 36.90
CA ALA A 546 -8.44 21.27 37.73
C ALA A 546 -9.03 22.44 36.92
N GLY A 547 -10.29 22.81 37.19
CA GLY A 547 -11.02 23.91 36.55
C GLY A 547 -11.44 23.64 35.08
N ARG A 548 -11.35 22.42 34.58
CA ARG A 548 -11.73 22.05 33.24
C ARG A 548 -12.86 21.02 33.20
N THR A 549 -13.75 21.15 32.24
CA THR A 549 -14.78 20.13 31.96
C THR A 549 -14.11 18.84 31.54
N SER A 550 -14.36 17.74 32.23
CA SER A 550 -13.63 16.49 32.05
C SER A 550 -14.58 15.30 31.91
N PHE A 551 -14.45 14.55 30.83
CA PHE A 551 -15.15 13.30 30.57
C PHE A 551 -14.20 12.13 30.84
N ILE A 552 -14.60 11.19 31.68
CA ILE A 552 -13.77 10.07 32.09
C ILE A 552 -14.54 8.77 31.82
N ILE A 553 -14.04 7.93 30.88
CA ILE A 553 -14.52 6.55 30.75
C ILE A 553 -13.90 5.78 31.93
N ALA A 554 -14.68 5.66 33.00
CA ALA A 554 -14.12 5.19 34.26
C ALA A 554 -14.13 3.66 34.35
N HIS A 555 -12.94 3.11 34.61
CA HIS A 555 -12.70 1.71 34.96
C HIS A 555 -12.14 1.57 36.39
N ARG A 556 -11.98 2.68 37.11
CA ARG A 556 -11.47 2.70 38.48
C ARG A 556 -12.49 3.29 39.46
N LEU A 557 -12.56 2.67 40.63
CA LEU A 557 -13.46 3.08 41.68
C LEU A 557 -13.20 4.51 42.18
N SER A 558 -11.92 4.88 42.36
CA SER A 558 -11.53 6.22 42.83
C SER A 558 -12.04 7.31 41.89
N THR A 559 -11.87 7.15 40.60
CA THR A 559 -12.28 8.13 39.59
C THR A 559 -13.81 8.27 39.50
N ILE A 560 -14.54 7.18 39.69
CA ILE A 560 -16.02 7.19 39.69
C ILE A 560 -16.53 7.91 40.95
N ARG A 561 -15.92 7.65 42.11
CA ARG A 561 -16.34 8.19 43.40
C ARG A 561 -16.17 9.72 43.49
N ASP A 562 -15.09 10.23 42.88
CA ASP A 562 -14.72 11.65 42.94
C ASP A 562 -15.35 12.48 41.78
N ALA A 563 -16.22 11.88 40.95
CA ALA A 563 -16.94 12.56 39.89
C ALA A 563 -18.09 13.43 40.40
N ASP A 564 -18.26 14.63 39.84
CA ASP A 564 -19.38 15.52 40.11
C ASP A 564 -20.70 14.99 39.54
N LEU A 565 -20.62 14.26 38.44
CA LEU A 565 -21.75 13.65 37.74
C LEU A 565 -21.33 12.27 37.18
N ILE A 566 -22.15 11.27 37.42
CA ILE A 566 -22.00 9.95 36.82
C ILE A 566 -23.13 9.74 35.80
N LEU A 567 -22.76 9.41 34.58
CA LEU A 567 -23.67 8.98 33.51
C LEU A 567 -23.58 7.47 33.39
N VAL A 568 -24.64 6.77 33.73
CA VAL A 568 -24.70 5.30 33.69
C VAL A 568 -25.33 4.88 32.38
N MET A 569 -24.54 4.24 31.53
CA MET A 569 -24.94 3.81 30.20
C MET A 569 -25.26 2.31 30.15
N LYS A 570 -26.35 1.97 29.49
CA LYS A 570 -26.75 0.60 29.17
C LYS A 570 -27.41 0.57 27.79
N ASP A 571 -26.94 -0.33 26.92
CA ASP A 571 -27.49 -0.56 25.59
C ASP A 571 -27.69 0.72 24.74
N GLY A 572 -26.76 1.69 24.87
CA GLY A 572 -26.79 2.95 24.12
C GLY A 572 -27.60 4.10 24.74
N ASP A 573 -28.20 3.89 25.89
CA ASP A 573 -28.98 4.90 26.60
C ASP A 573 -28.37 5.26 27.95
N ILE A 574 -28.72 6.47 28.47
CA ILE A 574 -28.46 6.84 29.85
C ILE A 574 -29.62 6.28 30.69
N VAL A 575 -29.32 5.32 31.57
CA VAL A 575 -30.32 4.70 32.43
C VAL A 575 -30.39 5.38 33.80
N GLU A 576 -29.28 5.93 34.27
CA GLU A 576 -29.21 6.64 35.56
C GLU A 576 -28.21 7.78 35.48
N THR A 577 -28.50 8.88 36.24
CA THR A 577 -27.60 10.01 36.41
C THR A 577 -27.61 10.45 37.88
N GLY A 578 -26.48 10.89 38.41
CA GLY A 578 -26.36 11.38 39.79
C GLY A 578 -24.94 11.27 40.31
N LYS A 579 -24.77 11.51 41.62
CA LYS A 579 -23.51 11.31 42.36
C LYS A 579 -23.39 9.87 42.85
N HIS A 580 -22.18 9.45 43.18
CA HIS A 580 -21.86 8.11 43.66
C HIS A 580 -22.78 7.63 44.79
N GLU A 581 -22.89 8.42 45.86
CA GLU A 581 -23.70 8.05 47.03
C GLU A 581 -25.20 8.01 46.71
N GLU A 582 -25.69 8.94 45.87
CA GLU A 582 -27.09 8.99 45.44
C GLU A 582 -27.48 7.75 44.63
N LEU A 583 -26.61 7.33 43.69
CA LEU A 583 -26.85 6.19 42.83
C LEU A 583 -26.76 4.86 43.59
N LEU A 584 -25.85 4.74 44.56
CA LEU A 584 -25.79 3.58 45.44
C LEU A 584 -27.04 3.48 46.33
N ALA A 585 -27.51 4.61 46.86
CA ALA A 585 -28.71 4.64 47.71
C ALA A 585 -29.99 4.27 46.92
N LYS A 586 -30.04 4.55 45.61
CA LYS A 586 -31.15 4.15 44.74
C LYS A 586 -31.25 2.64 44.56
N GLY A 587 -30.13 1.88 44.72
CA GLY A 587 -30.11 0.43 44.56
C GLY A 587 -30.42 -0.03 43.13
N GLY A 588 -30.19 0.82 42.11
CA GLY A 588 -30.47 0.57 40.71
C GLY A 588 -29.31 -0.10 39.95
N PHE A 589 -29.30 0.04 38.64
CA PHE A 589 -28.31 -0.59 37.76
C PHE A 589 -26.87 -0.18 38.10
N TYR A 590 -26.66 1.06 38.53
CA TYR A 590 -25.33 1.49 39.00
C TYR A 590 -24.87 0.68 40.23
N ALA A 591 -25.75 0.46 41.21
CA ALA A 591 -25.41 -0.31 42.39
C ALA A 591 -25.10 -1.78 42.06
N GLU A 592 -25.84 -2.39 41.14
CA GLU A 592 -25.53 -3.74 40.62
C GLU A 592 -24.16 -3.78 39.96
N LEU A 593 -23.88 -2.82 39.08
CA LEU A 593 -22.60 -2.71 38.36
C LEU A 593 -21.44 -2.51 39.36
N TYR A 594 -21.63 -1.65 40.36
CA TYR A 594 -20.66 -1.40 41.39
C TYR A 594 -20.37 -2.67 42.21
N GLN A 595 -21.40 -3.39 42.67
CA GLN A 595 -21.23 -4.64 43.42
C GLN A 595 -20.53 -5.71 42.58
N SER A 596 -20.85 -5.83 41.29
CA SER A 596 -20.23 -6.85 40.41
C SER A 596 -18.77 -6.59 40.06
N GLN A 597 -18.34 -5.33 40.02
CA GLN A 597 -16.99 -4.94 39.59
C GLN A 597 -16.04 -4.59 40.73
N PHE A 598 -16.55 -4.18 41.89
CA PHE A 598 -15.75 -3.56 42.95
C PHE A 598 -16.02 -4.09 44.36
N ALA A 599 -16.97 -5.01 44.56
CA ALA A 599 -17.30 -5.53 45.92
C ALA A 599 -16.13 -6.36 46.52
N ASP A 600 -15.37 -7.08 45.66
CA ASP A 600 -14.25 -7.91 46.12
C ASP A 600 -13.01 -7.12 46.60
N VAL A 601 -12.93 -5.80 46.30
CA VAL A 601 -11.78 -4.96 46.68
C VAL A 601 -11.89 -4.44 48.13
N ASN A 602 -13.07 -4.42 48.72
CA ASN A 602 -13.28 -3.91 50.08
C ASN A 602 -13.08 -4.98 51.17
N ASP A 603 -13.02 -6.26 50.85
CA ASP A 603 -12.80 -7.32 51.85
C ASP A 603 -11.32 -7.59 52.18
N GLU A 604 -10.36 -7.05 51.40
CA GLU A 604 -8.92 -7.19 51.70
C GLU A 604 -8.31 -6.01 52.45
N ALA A 605 -9.11 -4.99 52.84
CA ALA A 605 -8.64 -3.77 53.51
C ALA A 605 -9.14 -3.63 54.95
N VAL A 606 -9.44 -4.75 55.65
CA VAL A 606 -9.72 -4.76 57.13
C VAL A 606 -8.67 -5.56 57.86
#